data_168cd1626cca782937c642a3e82818dd
#
_entry.id   168cd1626cca782937c642a3e82818dd
#
_cell.length_a   1.000
_cell.length_b   1.000
_cell.length_c   1.000
_cell.angle_alpha   90.00
_cell.angle_beta   90.00
_cell.angle_gamma   90.00
#
_symmetry.space_group_name_H-M   'P 1'
#
loop_
_entity.id
_entity.type
_entity.pdbx_description
1 polymer ?
#
loop_
_entity_poly.entity_id
_entity_poly.type
_entity_poly.pdbx_seq_one_letter_code
_entity_poly.pdbx_strand_id
1 'polypeptide(L)'
;MTIRFDKNTTASFIKSGLLCFLLLFLFSCKKASISADKPSDSIPAKTPPVVFLTPTYDPLSLDTTTAFNAVPVVNNLARTDLVEISGVAASRVNPGILYIHNDSGNLNQVYLTDETGADKGTLNLTPVSNRDWEDIAVGPGPAAGKSYVYVADIGDNDSKYKSIFIYRFKEPDLAGKTTPVINIDTVDKIELKYPDGPRNAETLMIDPHTRDIYIASKESNTSKIYVAHYPQSITSVTVMAPVVKLLFNKATGGDISPDGTEILLRSKELIWYWKLPAGTGISDGLLTKPRHAPYANNEPQGEGIGFAGDGSGYYTTTEVRDYPGIPATISFYKRK
;
A
#
# COMPACT_ATOMS: atom_id res chain seq x y z
N MET A 1 -16.48 59.99 -19.32
CA MET A 1 -15.48 61.05 -19.37
C MET A 1 -14.23 60.48 -20.00
N THR A 2 -14.00 60.82 -21.22
CA THR A 2 -13.02 60.33 -22.21
C THR A 2 -11.83 61.21 -22.21
N ILE A 3 -10.60 60.70 -22.30
CA ILE A 3 -9.40 61.34 -22.87
C ILE A 3 -8.31 60.22 -22.88
N ARG A 4 -7.94 59.63 -23.98
CA ARG A 4 -7.15 59.93 -25.21
C ARG A 4 -5.65 60.10 -24.95
N PHE A 5 -4.91 59.14 -25.55
CA PHE A 5 -3.62 59.17 -26.29
C PHE A 5 -2.60 60.27 -26.05
N ASP A 6 -1.31 59.92 -25.99
CA ASP A 6 -0.37 60.38 -27.00
C ASP A 6 0.84 59.47 -27.21
N LYS A 7 1.38 59.51 -28.43
CA LYS A 7 2.45 58.74 -29.06
C LYS A 7 3.74 59.61 -29.15
N ASN A 8 4.82 58.90 -29.34
CA ASN A 8 6.08 59.29 -30.03
C ASN A 8 7.09 60.18 -29.32
N THR A 9 8.32 59.65 -29.28
CA THR A 9 9.44 60.32 -29.94
C THR A 9 10.62 59.36 -30.19
N THR A 10 11.04 59.41 -31.46
CA THR A 10 12.20 58.83 -32.11
C THR A 10 13.45 59.73 -31.91
N ALA A 11 14.59 59.12 -32.13
CA ALA A 11 15.84 59.67 -32.71
C ALA A 11 17.07 59.34 -31.83
N SER A 12 18.26 59.04 -32.27
CA SER A 12 18.90 58.90 -33.56
C SER A 12 20.42 58.82 -33.26
N PHE A 13 21.14 57.98 -33.97
CA PHE A 13 22.54 58.03 -34.38
C PHE A 13 23.66 58.38 -33.39
N ILE A 14 24.73 57.58 -33.36
CA ILE A 14 26.08 57.98 -33.80
C ILE A 14 26.86 56.72 -34.22
N LYS A 15 27.37 56.78 -35.47
CA LYS A 15 28.40 55.89 -36.05
C LYS A 15 29.77 56.32 -35.56
N SER A 16 30.64 55.36 -35.31
CA SER A 16 32.10 55.57 -35.48
C SER A 16 32.74 54.28 -35.90
N GLY A 17 33.24 54.28 -37.08
CA GLY A 17 34.02 53.22 -37.67
C GLY A 17 35.49 53.31 -37.22
N LEU A 18 36.15 52.17 -37.11
CA LEU A 18 37.61 52.11 -37.23
C LEU A 18 37.97 50.82 -37.96
N LEU A 19 38.60 51.06 -39.07
CA LEU A 19 39.27 50.20 -40.02
C LEU A 19 40.58 49.73 -39.43
N CYS A 20 40.89 48.42 -39.40
CA CYS A 20 42.31 47.99 -39.45
C CYS A 20 42.50 46.52 -39.79
N PHE A 21 43.20 46.35 -40.87
CA PHE A 21 44.15 45.30 -41.24
C PHE A 21 43.74 43.82 -41.33
N LEU A 22 43.64 43.43 -42.58
CA LEU A 22 43.68 42.09 -43.13
C LEU A 22 45.10 41.52 -43.02
N LEU A 23 45.34 40.45 -42.28
CA LEU A 23 46.50 39.59 -42.38
C LEU A 23 46.07 38.18 -42.73
N LEU A 24 46.25 37.83 -44.01
CA LEU A 24 46.09 36.51 -44.55
C LEU A 24 47.21 35.59 -44.04
N PHE A 25 46.90 34.66 -43.14
CA PHE A 25 47.76 33.48 -42.91
C PHE A 25 47.13 32.29 -43.58
N LEU A 26 47.74 31.83 -44.70
CA LEU A 26 47.45 30.58 -45.33
C LEU A 26 47.99 29.43 -44.48
N PHE A 27 47.13 28.81 -43.69
CA PHE A 27 47.44 27.51 -43.07
C PHE A 27 46.80 26.39 -43.92
N SER A 28 47.67 25.61 -44.55
CA SER A 28 47.32 24.37 -45.21
C SER A 28 46.85 23.34 -44.19
N CYS A 29 45.54 23.13 -44.08
CA CYS A 29 44.98 22.01 -43.31
C CYS A 29 45.05 20.75 -44.12
N LYS A 30 45.95 19.83 -43.76
CA LYS A 30 45.85 18.41 -44.12
C LYS A 30 44.52 17.85 -43.55
N LYS A 31 43.65 17.39 -44.40
CA LYS A 31 42.49 16.58 -44.03
C LYS A 31 42.96 15.31 -43.34
N ALA A 32 42.87 15.24 -42.01
CA ALA A 32 42.88 13.95 -41.32
C ALA A 32 41.49 13.34 -41.48
N SER A 33 41.45 12.20 -42.15
CA SER A 33 40.25 11.35 -42.21
C SER A 33 40.00 10.77 -40.81
N ILE A 34 39.04 11.34 -40.07
CA ILE A 34 38.52 10.70 -38.88
C ILE A 34 37.61 9.59 -39.35
N SER A 35 38.06 8.34 -39.17
CA SER A 35 37.17 7.18 -39.26
C SER A 35 36.10 7.36 -38.19
N ALA A 36 34.84 7.45 -38.59
CA ALA A 36 33.72 7.37 -37.65
C ALA A 36 33.77 5.98 -37.02
N ASP A 37 34.23 5.90 -35.77
CA ASP A 37 34.01 4.73 -34.94
C ASP A 37 32.50 4.48 -34.85
N LYS A 38 32.11 3.28 -35.31
CA LYS A 38 30.77 2.76 -35.08
C LYS A 38 30.44 2.91 -33.58
N PRO A 39 29.21 3.39 -33.21
CA PRO A 39 28.82 3.33 -31.84
C PRO A 39 29.00 1.90 -31.34
N SER A 40 29.83 1.72 -30.34
CA SER A 40 29.93 0.48 -29.59
C SER A 40 28.51 0.13 -29.10
N ASP A 41 27.97 -1.00 -29.55
CA ASP A 41 26.78 -1.59 -28.97
C ASP A 41 27.07 -1.78 -27.48
N SER A 42 26.67 -0.82 -26.66
CA SER A 42 26.72 -0.96 -25.22
C SER A 42 25.77 -2.11 -24.86
N ILE A 43 26.35 -3.24 -24.50
CA ILE A 43 25.63 -4.36 -23.91
C ILE A 43 24.79 -3.76 -22.77
N PRO A 44 23.45 -3.85 -22.80
CA PRO A 44 22.63 -3.28 -21.72
C PRO A 44 23.09 -3.90 -20.41
N ALA A 45 23.42 -3.06 -19.44
CA ALA A 45 23.84 -3.51 -18.12
C ALA A 45 22.80 -4.48 -17.58
N LYS A 46 23.21 -5.73 -17.32
CA LYS A 46 22.32 -6.78 -16.81
C LYS A 46 21.81 -6.31 -15.45
N THR A 47 20.52 -6.07 -15.33
CA THR A 47 19.89 -5.71 -14.05
C THR A 47 20.26 -6.79 -13.02
N PRO A 48 20.76 -6.40 -11.83
CA PRO A 48 21.06 -7.37 -10.78
C PRO A 48 19.86 -8.27 -10.49
N PRO A 49 20.06 -9.55 -10.18
CA PRO A 49 18.96 -10.44 -9.84
C PRO A 49 18.23 -9.93 -8.59
N VAL A 50 16.91 -10.00 -8.61
CA VAL A 50 16.07 -9.69 -7.42
C VAL A 50 16.19 -10.87 -6.45
N VAL A 51 16.70 -10.62 -5.25
CA VAL A 51 16.96 -11.65 -4.24
C VAL A 51 16.05 -11.46 -3.05
N PHE A 52 15.30 -12.50 -2.71
CA PHE A 52 14.49 -12.59 -1.49
C PHE A 52 15.20 -13.45 -0.45
N LEU A 53 15.13 -13.07 0.80
CA LEU A 53 15.49 -13.96 1.90
C LEU A 53 14.42 -15.07 2.03
N THR A 54 14.84 -16.25 2.49
CA THR A 54 13.93 -17.37 2.72
C THR A 54 14.08 -17.84 4.16
N PRO A 55 12.97 -17.92 4.93
CA PRO A 55 13.02 -18.48 6.28
C PRO A 55 13.48 -19.94 6.29
N THR A 56 14.04 -20.37 7.41
CA THR A 56 14.60 -21.73 7.54
C THR A 56 13.80 -22.65 8.47
N TYR A 57 12.67 -22.17 9.03
CA TYR A 57 11.80 -23.01 9.86
C TYR A 57 11.01 -24.03 9.02
N ASP A 58 10.62 -25.14 9.64
CA ASP A 58 9.70 -26.11 9.04
C ASP A 58 8.24 -25.60 9.14
N PRO A 59 7.57 -25.31 8.02
CA PRO A 59 6.19 -24.81 8.03
C PRO A 59 5.16 -25.85 8.50
N LEU A 60 5.51 -27.15 8.52
CA LEU A 60 4.63 -28.22 9.00
C LEU A 60 4.70 -28.42 10.53
N SER A 61 5.65 -27.75 11.19
CA SER A 61 5.90 -27.88 12.64
C SER A 61 5.49 -26.63 13.43
N LEU A 62 4.51 -25.85 12.93
CA LEU A 62 4.05 -24.62 13.59
C LEU A 62 3.06 -24.94 14.71
N ASP A 63 3.33 -24.39 15.90
CA ASP A 63 2.40 -24.44 17.02
C ASP A 63 1.30 -23.39 16.87
N THR A 64 0.16 -23.62 17.53
CA THR A 64 -0.88 -22.57 17.66
C THR A 64 -0.53 -21.65 18.83
N THR A 65 -0.66 -20.33 18.64
CA THR A 65 -0.47 -19.36 19.74
C THR A 65 -1.60 -19.45 20.75
N THR A 66 -1.26 -19.27 22.02
CA THR A 66 -2.23 -19.16 23.12
C THR A 66 -2.57 -17.71 23.46
N ALA A 67 -2.02 -16.74 22.72
CA ALA A 67 -2.18 -15.31 23.00
C ALA A 67 -3.63 -14.81 22.81
N PHE A 68 -4.44 -15.53 22.05
CA PHE A 68 -5.83 -15.14 21.75
C PHE A 68 -6.81 -16.25 22.09
N ASN A 69 -8.08 -15.87 22.30
CA ASN A 69 -9.17 -16.83 22.44
C ASN A 69 -9.31 -17.65 21.16
N ALA A 70 -9.55 -18.97 21.30
CA ALA A 70 -9.73 -19.85 20.16
C ALA A 70 -11.10 -19.66 19.47
N VAL A 71 -12.09 -19.18 20.22
CA VAL A 71 -13.45 -18.93 19.73
C VAL A 71 -13.66 -17.43 19.64
N PRO A 72 -13.95 -16.88 18.45
CA PRO A 72 -14.21 -15.46 18.28
C PRO A 72 -15.61 -15.07 18.74
N VAL A 73 -15.82 -13.78 18.96
CA VAL A 73 -17.14 -13.16 18.94
C VAL A 73 -17.45 -12.83 17.47
N VAL A 74 -18.54 -13.34 16.93
CA VAL A 74 -18.93 -13.16 15.52
C VAL A 74 -20.20 -12.33 15.45
N ASN A 75 -20.17 -11.26 14.67
CA ASN A 75 -21.31 -10.39 14.42
C ASN A 75 -21.56 -10.22 12.93
N ASN A 76 -22.84 -10.22 12.53
CA ASN A 76 -23.22 -9.91 11.16
C ASN A 76 -23.07 -8.41 10.91
N LEU A 77 -22.59 -8.04 9.72
CA LEU A 77 -22.60 -6.65 9.31
C LEU A 77 -24.02 -6.19 8.99
N ALA A 78 -24.38 -4.99 9.46
CA ALA A 78 -25.68 -4.37 9.21
C ALA A 78 -25.87 -3.99 7.74
N ARG A 79 -24.79 -3.74 7.02
CA ARG A 79 -24.80 -3.40 5.58
C ARG A 79 -24.81 -4.67 4.75
N THR A 80 -25.85 -4.80 3.92
CA THR A 80 -26.04 -5.97 3.05
C THR A 80 -25.39 -5.83 1.68
N ASP A 81 -24.84 -4.65 1.35
CA ASP A 81 -24.10 -4.36 0.13
C ASP A 81 -22.59 -4.65 0.26
N LEU A 82 -22.15 -5.07 1.43
CA LEU A 82 -20.77 -5.48 1.72
C LEU A 82 -20.62 -6.99 1.51
N VAL A 83 -20.58 -7.41 0.24
CA VAL A 83 -20.51 -8.85 -0.11
C VAL A 83 -19.13 -9.29 -0.57
N GLU A 84 -18.25 -8.35 -0.90
CA GLU A 84 -16.88 -8.58 -1.39
C GLU A 84 -15.86 -7.89 -0.48
N ILE A 85 -16.01 -8.06 0.84
CA ILE A 85 -15.10 -7.42 1.80
C ILE A 85 -13.72 -8.03 1.68
N SER A 86 -12.74 -7.19 1.32
CA SER A 86 -11.35 -7.59 1.13
C SER A 86 -10.44 -7.20 2.30
N GLY A 87 -10.63 -6.04 2.94
CA GLY A 87 -9.77 -5.58 4.02
C GLY A 87 -10.51 -5.07 5.26
N VAL A 88 -9.82 -5.07 6.42
CA VAL A 88 -10.29 -4.48 7.67
C VAL A 88 -9.14 -3.86 8.45
N ALA A 89 -9.33 -2.63 8.97
CA ALA A 89 -8.37 -1.96 9.83
C ALA A 89 -9.06 -1.19 10.96
N ALA A 90 -8.50 -1.24 12.17
CA ALA A 90 -9.05 -0.51 13.30
C ALA A 90 -8.54 0.94 13.35
N SER A 91 -9.47 1.87 13.58
CA SER A 91 -9.17 3.28 13.78
C SER A 91 -8.20 3.51 14.96
N ARG A 92 -7.29 4.47 14.81
CA ARG A 92 -6.41 4.95 15.90
C ARG A 92 -6.92 6.26 16.52
N VAL A 93 -7.82 6.97 15.82
CA VAL A 93 -8.38 8.26 16.26
C VAL A 93 -9.77 8.07 16.87
N ASN A 94 -10.53 7.09 16.35
CA ASN A 94 -11.92 6.85 16.74
C ASN A 94 -12.06 5.47 17.39
N PRO A 95 -11.92 5.34 18.71
CA PRO A 95 -11.97 4.03 19.39
C PRO A 95 -13.25 3.26 19.05
N GLY A 96 -13.11 1.97 18.76
CA GLY A 96 -14.22 1.08 18.41
C GLY A 96 -14.70 1.17 16.95
N ILE A 97 -14.13 2.06 16.14
CA ILE A 97 -14.44 2.14 14.70
C ILE A 97 -13.46 1.27 13.90
N LEU A 98 -14.02 0.57 12.92
CA LEU A 98 -13.30 -0.25 11.94
C LEU A 98 -13.58 0.29 10.53
N TYR A 99 -12.54 0.31 9.72
CA TYR A 99 -12.59 0.62 8.29
C TYR A 99 -12.62 -0.67 7.50
N ILE A 100 -13.57 -0.79 6.59
CA ILE A 100 -13.70 -1.92 5.67
C ILE A 100 -14.00 -1.41 4.27
N HIS A 101 -13.72 -2.19 3.24
CA HIS A 101 -14.07 -1.87 1.86
C HIS A 101 -14.42 -3.13 1.09
N ASN A 102 -15.12 -2.97 -0.03
CA ASN A 102 -15.29 -4.03 -1.02
C ASN A 102 -14.12 -4.02 -2.01
N ASP A 103 -13.88 -5.17 -2.63
CA ASP A 103 -12.93 -5.44 -3.69
C ASP A 103 -13.25 -4.69 -5.00
N SER A 104 -12.65 -5.10 -6.09
CA SER A 104 -12.70 -4.53 -7.44
C SER A 104 -14.13 -4.37 -8.00
N GLY A 105 -14.29 -3.36 -8.87
CA GLY A 105 -15.58 -3.09 -9.53
C GLY A 105 -16.63 -2.42 -8.63
N ASN A 106 -16.31 -2.20 -7.36
CA ASN A 106 -17.16 -1.50 -6.40
C ASN A 106 -16.86 0.01 -6.36
N LEU A 107 -17.62 0.74 -5.56
CA LEU A 107 -17.41 2.18 -5.37
C LEU A 107 -16.08 2.46 -4.67
N ASN A 108 -15.52 3.65 -4.91
CA ASN A 108 -14.33 4.15 -4.22
C ASN A 108 -14.68 4.64 -2.79
N GLN A 109 -15.19 3.71 -1.97
CA GLN A 109 -15.72 3.97 -0.64
C GLN A 109 -15.04 3.09 0.40
N VAL A 110 -14.76 3.71 1.56
CA VAL A 110 -14.42 3.02 2.80
C VAL A 110 -15.61 3.12 3.73
N TYR A 111 -16.08 1.99 4.19
CA TYR A 111 -17.23 1.90 5.09
C TYR A 111 -16.76 1.83 6.54
N LEU A 112 -17.54 2.44 7.42
CA LEU A 112 -17.29 2.47 8.85
C LEU A 112 -18.22 1.48 9.55
N THR A 113 -17.65 0.62 10.36
CA THR A 113 -18.40 -0.30 11.22
C THR A 113 -17.80 -0.34 12.63
N ASP A 114 -18.40 -1.07 13.54
CA ASP A 114 -17.82 -1.39 14.84
C ASP A 114 -17.78 -2.92 15.06
N GLU A 115 -17.28 -3.36 16.19
CA GLU A 115 -17.18 -4.77 16.54
C GLU A 115 -18.53 -5.49 16.60
N THR A 116 -19.65 -4.76 16.72
CA THR A 116 -21.01 -5.32 16.69
C THR A 116 -21.56 -5.47 15.27
N GLY A 117 -20.83 -5.00 14.27
CA GLY A 117 -21.26 -4.98 12.88
C GLY A 117 -22.18 -3.83 12.50
N ALA A 118 -22.42 -2.87 13.40
CA ALA A 118 -23.32 -1.74 13.14
C ALA A 118 -22.73 -0.79 12.08
N ASP A 119 -23.58 -0.26 11.19
CA ASP A 119 -23.19 0.78 10.23
C ASP A 119 -22.85 2.09 10.98
N LYS A 120 -21.64 2.57 10.79
CA LYS A 120 -21.12 3.81 11.39
C LYS A 120 -20.84 4.89 10.37
N GLY A 121 -21.09 4.65 9.06
CA GLY A 121 -20.97 5.66 8.02
C GLY A 121 -20.09 5.25 6.84
N THR A 122 -19.78 6.23 6.00
CA THR A 122 -19.05 6.02 4.75
C THR A 122 -18.07 7.16 4.49
N LEU A 123 -16.87 6.85 4.02
CA LEU A 123 -15.91 7.79 3.48
C LEU A 123 -15.87 7.62 1.96
N ASN A 124 -16.17 8.67 1.21
CA ASN A 124 -16.04 8.70 -0.24
C ASN A 124 -14.66 9.25 -0.60
N LEU A 125 -13.82 8.47 -1.25
CA LEU A 125 -12.51 8.91 -1.72
C LEU A 125 -12.67 9.54 -3.12
N THR A 126 -13.10 10.81 -3.16
CA THR A 126 -13.52 11.48 -4.40
C THR A 126 -12.44 11.58 -5.49
N PRO A 127 -11.14 11.76 -5.18
CA PRO A 127 -10.12 11.94 -6.22
C PRO A 127 -9.53 10.64 -6.76
N VAL A 128 -10.02 9.48 -6.34
CA VAL A 128 -9.47 8.17 -6.73
C VAL A 128 -10.54 7.21 -7.21
N SER A 129 -10.14 6.12 -7.84
CA SER A 129 -11.03 5.03 -8.28
C SER A 129 -10.67 3.73 -7.59
N ASN A 130 -11.62 2.84 -7.44
CA ASN A 130 -11.37 1.44 -7.09
C ASN A 130 -11.12 0.67 -8.40
N ARG A 131 -9.82 0.42 -8.71
CA ARG A 131 -9.44 -0.44 -9.83
C ARG A 131 -9.47 -1.90 -9.40
N ASP A 132 -8.81 -2.18 -8.26
CA ASP A 132 -8.66 -3.52 -7.68
C ASP A 132 -8.17 -3.37 -6.22
N TRP A 133 -9.07 -2.86 -5.33
CA TRP A 133 -8.76 -2.63 -3.92
C TRP A 133 -8.78 -3.95 -3.17
N GLU A 134 -7.69 -4.26 -2.49
CA GLU A 134 -7.49 -5.57 -1.86
C GLU A 134 -7.34 -5.50 -0.34
N ASP A 135 -6.73 -4.45 0.20
CA ASP A 135 -6.51 -4.35 1.65
C ASP A 135 -6.52 -2.90 2.13
N ILE A 136 -6.67 -2.72 3.44
CA ILE A 136 -6.69 -1.43 4.11
C ILE A 136 -5.90 -1.51 5.42
N ALA A 137 -5.12 -0.48 5.70
CA ALA A 137 -4.34 -0.40 6.93
C ALA A 137 -4.45 0.99 7.58
N VAL A 138 -4.19 1.07 8.88
CA VAL A 138 -4.09 2.33 9.62
C VAL A 138 -2.73 2.42 10.28
N GLY A 139 -2.04 3.54 10.04
CA GLY A 139 -0.70 3.75 10.58
C GLY A 139 -0.27 5.21 10.57
N PRO A 140 0.96 5.52 11.03
CA PRO A 140 1.48 6.87 10.96
C PRO A 140 1.74 7.29 9.50
N GLY A 141 1.66 8.60 9.23
CA GLY A 141 1.91 9.16 7.91
C GLY A 141 2.87 10.35 7.94
N PRO A 142 2.82 11.23 6.91
CA PRO A 142 3.78 12.34 6.78
C PRO A 142 3.75 13.32 7.95
N ALA A 143 2.56 13.66 8.47
CA ALA A 143 2.45 14.60 9.58
C ALA A 143 2.73 13.89 10.92
N ALA A 144 3.70 14.40 11.67
CA ALA A 144 4.07 13.83 12.97
C ALA A 144 2.88 13.75 13.94
N GLY A 145 2.73 12.62 14.61
CA GLY A 145 1.66 12.37 15.59
C GLY A 145 0.26 12.30 14.98
N LYS A 146 0.14 12.13 13.66
CA LYS A 146 -1.15 11.93 12.99
C LYS A 146 -1.24 10.53 12.43
N SER A 147 -2.44 9.95 12.54
CA SER A 147 -2.82 8.68 11.96
C SER A 147 -3.38 8.87 10.55
N TYR A 148 -3.15 7.89 9.69
CA TYR A 148 -3.58 7.86 8.30
C TYR A 148 -4.20 6.51 7.98
N VAL A 149 -5.18 6.53 7.10
CA VAL A 149 -5.74 5.35 6.46
C VAL A 149 -5.03 5.15 5.12
N TYR A 150 -4.68 3.90 4.82
CA TYR A 150 -4.04 3.47 3.59
C TYR A 150 -4.93 2.44 2.92
N VAL A 151 -5.32 2.67 1.67
CA VAL A 151 -6.10 1.74 0.86
C VAL A 151 -5.23 1.22 -0.27
N ALA A 152 -5.16 -0.08 -0.43
CA ALA A 152 -4.29 -0.75 -1.38
C ALA A 152 -5.01 -1.13 -2.68
N ASP A 153 -4.76 -0.40 -3.75
CA ASP A 153 -5.17 -0.71 -5.13
C ASP A 153 -4.07 -1.54 -5.79
N ILE A 154 -3.99 -2.83 -5.41
CA ILE A 154 -2.86 -3.71 -5.66
C ILE A 154 -3.20 -5.03 -6.34
N GLY A 155 -4.50 -5.32 -6.52
CA GLY A 155 -4.96 -6.51 -7.22
C GLY A 155 -4.56 -6.49 -8.70
N ASP A 156 -4.20 -7.66 -9.23
CA ASP A 156 -3.79 -7.87 -10.63
C ASP A 156 -3.77 -9.36 -10.98
N ASN A 157 -4.94 -9.98 -11.01
CA ASN A 157 -5.09 -11.41 -11.27
C ASN A 157 -4.42 -11.86 -12.58
N ASP A 158 -4.34 -10.97 -13.57
CA ASP A 158 -3.72 -11.22 -14.87
C ASP A 158 -2.23 -10.83 -14.92
N SER A 159 -1.67 -10.28 -13.85
CA SER A 159 -0.28 -9.77 -13.79
C SER A 159 0.07 -8.82 -14.94
N LYS A 160 -0.82 -7.87 -15.25
CA LYS A 160 -0.74 -6.95 -16.41
C LYS A 160 -0.35 -5.52 -16.04
N TYR A 161 -0.56 -5.12 -14.77
CA TYR A 161 -0.31 -3.74 -14.36
C TYR A 161 1.16 -3.50 -14.02
N LYS A 162 1.74 -2.50 -14.67
CA LYS A 162 3.17 -2.13 -14.48
C LYS A 162 3.44 -1.51 -13.11
N SER A 163 2.40 -0.98 -12.46
CA SER A 163 2.45 -0.37 -11.14
C SER A 163 1.14 -0.57 -10.39
N ILE A 164 1.23 -0.49 -9.07
CA ILE A 164 0.14 -0.53 -8.11
C ILE A 164 0.06 0.80 -7.38
N PHE A 165 -1.06 1.05 -6.69
CA PHE A 165 -1.28 2.31 -5.99
C PHE A 165 -1.66 2.08 -4.53
N ILE A 166 -1.12 2.93 -3.66
CA ILE A 166 -1.59 3.06 -2.29
C ILE A 166 -2.19 4.46 -2.15
N TYR A 167 -3.46 4.51 -1.78
CA TYR A 167 -4.16 5.74 -1.49
C TYR A 167 -4.07 6.03 0.00
N ARG A 168 -3.46 7.16 0.38
CA ARG A 168 -3.24 7.52 1.77
C ARG A 168 -3.93 8.84 2.08
N PHE A 169 -4.74 8.86 3.14
CA PHE A 169 -5.37 10.08 3.63
C PHE A 169 -5.34 10.15 5.14
N LYS A 170 -5.36 11.37 5.67
CA LYS A 170 -5.40 11.57 7.12
C LYS A 170 -6.68 10.99 7.69
N GLU A 171 -6.55 10.22 8.75
CA GLU A 171 -7.69 9.63 9.45
C GLU A 171 -8.65 10.73 9.93
N PRO A 172 -9.96 10.69 9.57
CA PRO A 172 -10.92 11.70 9.98
C PRO A 172 -11.30 11.55 11.45
N ASP A 173 -11.56 12.67 12.11
CA ASP A 173 -12.19 12.70 13.43
C ASP A 173 -13.72 12.57 13.27
N LEU A 174 -14.29 11.54 13.87
CA LEU A 174 -15.71 11.22 13.81
C LEU A 174 -16.48 11.65 15.07
N ALA A 175 -15.82 12.30 16.03
CA ALA A 175 -16.44 12.71 17.28
C ALA A 175 -17.72 13.52 17.03
N GLY A 176 -18.82 13.12 17.70
CA GLY A 176 -20.13 13.77 17.58
C GLY A 176 -20.88 13.54 16.26
N LYS A 177 -20.37 12.66 15.37
CA LYS A 177 -21.04 12.31 14.12
C LYS A 177 -21.77 10.97 14.27
N THR A 178 -23.01 10.93 13.79
CA THR A 178 -23.80 9.68 13.74
C THR A 178 -23.95 9.27 12.28
N THR A 179 -23.42 8.10 11.92
CA THR A 179 -23.46 7.53 10.58
C THR A 179 -23.13 8.55 9.46
N PRO A 180 -21.96 9.21 9.50
CA PRO A 180 -21.65 10.28 8.57
C PRO A 180 -21.35 9.75 7.16
N VAL A 181 -21.66 10.55 6.14
CA VAL A 181 -21.09 10.41 4.79
C VAL A 181 -20.10 11.55 4.61
N ILE A 182 -18.83 11.22 4.50
CA ILE A 182 -17.72 12.18 4.44
C ILE A 182 -16.99 12.04 3.11
N ASN A 183 -16.84 13.16 2.39
CA ASN A 183 -15.97 13.20 1.21
C ASN A 183 -14.53 13.46 1.65
N ILE A 184 -13.64 12.59 1.21
CA ILE A 184 -12.19 12.72 1.40
C ILE A 184 -11.61 13.27 0.10
N ASP A 185 -11.35 14.58 0.08
CA ASP A 185 -10.90 15.30 -1.12
C ASP A 185 -9.37 15.39 -1.22
N THR A 186 -8.67 15.12 -0.13
CA THR A 186 -7.21 15.14 -0.06
C THR A 186 -6.69 13.72 0.16
N VAL A 187 -6.19 13.11 -0.90
CA VAL A 187 -5.65 11.75 -0.91
C VAL A 187 -4.28 11.77 -1.60
N ASP A 188 -3.26 11.32 -0.90
CA ASP A 188 -1.96 11.03 -1.52
C ASP A 188 -2.10 9.76 -2.37
N LYS A 189 -1.63 9.80 -3.61
CA LYS A 189 -1.49 8.65 -4.48
C LYS A 189 -0.02 8.24 -4.54
N ILE A 190 0.32 7.14 -3.89
CA ILE A 190 1.66 6.57 -3.89
C ILE A 190 1.71 5.48 -4.96
N GLU A 191 2.56 5.67 -5.98
CA GLU A 191 2.73 4.71 -7.06
C GLU A 191 3.95 3.81 -6.77
N LEU A 192 3.71 2.51 -6.70
CA LEU A 192 4.72 1.49 -6.40
C LEU A 192 4.89 0.53 -7.58
N LYS A 193 6.10 -0.02 -7.71
CA LYS A 193 6.43 -1.00 -8.73
C LYS A 193 7.22 -2.16 -8.12
N TYR A 194 6.87 -3.38 -8.51
CA TYR A 194 7.64 -4.56 -8.17
C TYR A 194 8.96 -4.60 -8.96
N PRO A 195 10.08 -4.99 -8.32
CA PRO A 195 11.38 -5.04 -8.99
C PRO A 195 11.49 -6.19 -10.00
N ASP A 196 10.64 -7.21 -9.89
CA ASP A 196 10.66 -8.46 -10.65
C ASP A 196 9.39 -8.68 -11.52
N GLY A 197 8.67 -7.59 -11.82
CA GLY A 197 7.53 -7.57 -12.74
C GLY A 197 6.16 -7.64 -12.07
N PRO A 198 5.09 -7.42 -12.85
CA PRO A 198 3.71 -7.38 -12.37
C PRO A 198 3.29 -8.67 -11.65
N ARG A 199 2.38 -8.55 -10.69
CA ARG A 199 1.82 -9.67 -9.93
C ARG A 199 0.57 -9.28 -9.17
N ASN A 200 -0.26 -10.27 -8.84
CA ASN A 200 -1.36 -10.10 -7.91
C ASN A 200 -0.84 -9.98 -6.47
N ALA A 201 -1.45 -9.11 -5.69
CA ALA A 201 -1.19 -8.94 -4.27
C ALA A 201 -2.47 -8.53 -3.55
N GLU A 202 -2.63 -9.00 -2.31
CA GLU A 202 -3.84 -8.78 -1.51
C GLU A 202 -3.52 -8.47 -0.04
N THR A 203 -2.33 -7.96 0.26
CA THR A 203 -1.95 -7.67 1.64
C THR A 203 -1.19 -6.36 1.71
N LEU A 204 -1.63 -5.48 2.61
CA LEU A 204 -0.99 -4.21 2.95
C LEU A 204 -0.70 -4.15 4.44
N MET A 205 0.54 -3.88 4.82
CA MET A 205 0.91 -3.63 6.20
C MET A 205 1.73 -2.35 6.31
N ILE A 206 1.53 -1.59 7.39
CA ILE A 206 2.27 -0.35 7.66
C ILE A 206 3.06 -0.52 8.95
N ASP A 207 4.38 -0.35 8.86
CA ASP A 207 5.23 -0.35 10.05
C ASP A 207 5.00 0.93 10.88
N PRO A 208 4.52 0.84 12.13
CA PRO A 208 4.21 2.00 12.95
C PRO A 208 5.46 2.80 13.39
N HIS A 209 6.66 2.23 13.29
CA HIS A 209 7.91 2.87 13.68
C HIS A 209 8.62 3.54 12.51
N THR A 210 8.78 2.80 11.39
CA THR A 210 9.51 3.28 10.21
C THR A 210 8.62 3.97 9.20
N ARG A 211 7.31 3.70 9.19
CA ARG A 211 6.33 4.12 8.17
C ARG A 211 6.55 3.44 6.83
N ASP A 212 7.28 2.35 6.83
CA ASP A 212 7.48 1.53 5.64
C ASP A 212 6.17 0.83 5.26
N ILE A 213 5.94 0.70 3.96
CA ILE A 213 4.78 0.00 3.40
C ILE A 213 5.24 -1.38 2.96
N TYR A 214 4.63 -2.43 3.51
CA TYR A 214 4.86 -3.81 3.14
C TYR A 214 3.68 -4.33 2.32
N ILE A 215 3.98 -5.03 1.22
CA ILE A 215 2.99 -5.66 0.33
C ILE A 215 3.32 -7.15 0.24
N ALA A 216 2.33 -8.02 0.48
CA ALA A 216 2.48 -9.45 0.22
C ALA A 216 1.70 -9.86 -1.03
N SER A 217 2.37 -10.61 -1.92
CA SER A 217 1.75 -11.13 -3.15
C SER A 217 0.88 -12.34 -2.88
N LYS A 218 -0.20 -12.49 -3.69
CA LYS A 218 -1.07 -13.67 -3.72
C LYS A 218 -0.69 -14.57 -4.88
N GLU A 219 0.36 -15.35 -4.73
CA GLU A 219 0.84 -16.28 -5.75
C GLU A 219 0.50 -17.74 -5.38
N SER A 220 0.29 -18.59 -6.39
CA SER A 220 -0.15 -19.99 -6.18
C SER A 220 0.94 -20.90 -5.61
N ASN A 221 2.22 -20.56 -5.82
CA ASN A 221 3.35 -21.34 -5.33
C ASN A 221 3.88 -20.86 -3.99
N THR A 222 4.02 -19.53 -3.82
CA THR A 222 4.49 -18.93 -2.58
C THR A 222 4.25 -17.42 -2.62
N SER A 223 3.84 -16.84 -1.50
CA SER A 223 3.73 -15.39 -1.38
C SER A 223 5.09 -14.77 -1.11
N LYS A 224 5.30 -13.56 -1.66
CA LYS A 224 6.52 -12.78 -1.47
C LYS A 224 6.17 -11.45 -0.83
N ILE A 225 7.03 -10.97 0.03
CA ILE A 225 6.87 -9.66 0.66
C ILE A 225 7.87 -8.68 0.06
N TYR A 226 7.36 -7.50 -0.25
CA TYR A 226 8.09 -6.35 -0.75
C TYR A 226 7.93 -5.18 0.21
N VAL A 227 8.88 -4.26 0.21
CA VAL A 227 8.83 -3.05 1.03
C VAL A 227 9.09 -1.80 0.22
N ALA A 228 8.28 -0.78 0.44
CA ALA A 228 8.55 0.59 0.02
C ALA A 228 8.93 1.40 1.25
N HIS A 229 10.22 1.75 1.36
CA HIS A 229 10.73 2.50 2.50
C HIS A 229 10.20 3.93 2.54
N TYR A 230 9.99 4.45 3.73
CA TYR A 230 9.63 5.85 3.95
C TYR A 230 10.86 6.77 3.76
N PRO A 231 10.71 7.97 3.16
CA PRO A 231 9.45 8.54 2.64
C PRO A 231 9.08 8.01 1.25
N GLN A 232 7.84 7.59 1.08
CA GLN A 232 7.33 7.23 -0.24
C GLN A 232 6.98 8.49 -1.03
N SER A 233 7.35 8.53 -2.31
CA SER A 233 7.04 9.64 -3.20
C SER A 233 5.55 9.62 -3.61
N ILE A 234 4.94 10.80 -3.69
CA ILE A 234 3.60 11.01 -4.25
C ILE A 234 3.63 11.63 -5.66
N THR A 235 4.84 11.84 -6.21
CA THR A 235 5.05 12.48 -7.52
C THR A 235 5.85 11.63 -8.49
N SER A 236 6.44 10.53 -8.02
CA SER A 236 7.24 9.62 -8.83
C SER A 236 7.06 8.18 -8.36
N VAL A 237 7.23 7.23 -9.30
CA VAL A 237 7.14 5.80 -9.01
C VAL A 237 8.29 5.36 -8.10
N THR A 238 7.95 4.63 -7.03
CA THR A 238 8.93 3.98 -6.15
C THR A 238 9.04 2.51 -6.51
N VAL A 239 10.25 2.03 -6.80
CA VAL A 239 10.51 0.59 -6.95
C VAL A 239 10.71 -0.01 -5.57
N MET A 240 9.88 -0.99 -5.23
CA MET A 240 9.95 -1.69 -3.94
C MET A 240 11.20 -2.56 -3.83
N ALA A 241 11.69 -2.77 -2.62
CA ALA A 241 12.74 -3.75 -2.34
C ALA A 241 12.12 -5.11 -2.02
N PRO A 242 12.76 -6.23 -2.46
CA PRO A 242 12.37 -7.57 -2.05
C PRO A 242 12.74 -7.82 -0.59
N VAL A 243 11.88 -8.47 0.19
CA VAL A 243 12.13 -8.80 1.60
C VAL A 243 12.24 -10.31 1.77
N VAL A 244 11.13 -11.02 1.74
CA VAL A 244 11.09 -12.44 2.07
C VAL A 244 10.19 -13.20 1.12
N LYS A 245 10.61 -14.44 0.81
CA LYS A 245 9.79 -15.46 0.18
C LYS A 245 9.20 -16.32 1.29
N LEU A 246 7.89 -16.20 1.52
CA LEU A 246 7.19 -16.92 2.58
C LEU A 246 7.16 -18.42 2.32
N LEU A 247 7.00 -19.22 3.38
CA LEU A 247 6.84 -20.69 3.26
C LEU A 247 5.37 -21.12 3.12
N PHE A 248 4.51 -20.19 2.72
CA PHE A 248 3.12 -20.42 2.35
C PHE A 248 2.73 -19.56 1.15
N ASN A 249 1.56 -19.78 0.60
CA ASN A 249 1.07 -19.12 -0.61
C ASN A 249 -0.27 -18.42 -0.36
N LYS A 250 -0.73 -17.66 -1.36
CA LYS A 250 -2.06 -17.04 -1.40
C LYS A 250 -2.37 -16.19 -0.17
N ALA A 251 -1.41 -15.33 0.23
CA ALA A 251 -1.69 -14.33 1.26
C ALA A 251 -2.84 -13.42 0.81
N THR A 252 -3.88 -13.25 1.66
CA THR A 252 -5.08 -12.47 1.38
C THR A 252 -5.21 -11.24 2.27
N GLY A 253 -4.46 -11.13 3.34
CA GLY A 253 -4.48 -9.96 4.22
C GLY A 253 -3.39 -10.03 5.28
N GLY A 254 -3.13 -8.91 5.94
CA GLY A 254 -2.16 -8.85 7.02
C GLY A 254 -2.14 -7.50 7.74
N ASP A 255 -1.59 -7.50 8.94
CA ASP A 255 -1.42 -6.28 9.71
C ASP A 255 -0.22 -6.36 10.65
N ILE A 256 0.29 -5.20 11.02
CA ILE A 256 1.31 -5.03 12.07
C ILE A 256 0.63 -4.36 13.26
N SER A 257 0.85 -4.92 14.46
CA SER A 257 0.26 -4.38 15.68
C SER A 257 0.60 -2.90 15.89
N PRO A 258 -0.27 -2.14 16.61
CA PRO A 258 -0.05 -0.71 16.85
C PRO A 258 1.28 -0.36 17.47
N ASP A 259 1.85 -1.28 18.25
CA ASP A 259 3.14 -1.15 18.92
C ASP A 259 4.33 -1.73 18.11
N GLY A 260 4.06 -2.22 16.87
CA GLY A 260 5.09 -2.76 15.98
C GLY A 260 5.75 -4.05 16.46
N THR A 261 5.18 -4.73 17.45
CA THR A 261 5.79 -5.93 18.05
C THR A 261 5.20 -7.25 17.57
N GLU A 262 4.15 -7.20 16.75
CA GLU A 262 3.45 -8.39 16.27
C GLU A 262 3.07 -8.24 14.80
N ILE A 263 3.03 -9.36 14.09
CA ILE A 263 2.59 -9.41 12.69
C ILE A 263 1.53 -10.51 12.56
N LEU A 264 0.47 -10.22 11.83
CA LEU A 264 -0.50 -11.20 11.32
C LEU A 264 -0.42 -11.23 9.80
N LEU A 265 -0.42 -12.43 9.25
CA LEU A 265 -0.65 -12.67 7.82
C LEU A 265 -1.66 -13.80 7.70
N ARG A 266 -2.55 -13.72 6.73
CA ARG A 266 -3.51 -14.78 6.48
C ARG A 266 -3.53 -15.25 5.04
N SER A 267 -3.99 -16.48 4.83
CA SER A 267 -4.63 -16.97 3.62
C SER A 267 -6.11 -17.19 3.89
N LYS A 268 -6.85 -17.72 2.91
CA LYS A 268 -8.27 -18.09 3.14
C LYS A 268 -8.48 -19.08 4.30
N GLU A 269 -7.47 -19.88 4.63
CA GLU A 269 -7.62 -21.08 5.49
C GLU A 269 -6.81 -21.01 6.78
N LEU A 270 -5.76 -20.18 6.83
CA LEU A 270 -4.81 -20.12 7.94
C LEU A 270 -4.39 -18.70 8.27
N ILE A 271 -4.05 -18.47 9.53
CA ILE A 271 -3.47 -17.22 10.02
C ILE A 271 -2.12 -17.54 10.65
N TRP A 272 -1.08 -16.82 10.21
CA TRP A 272 0.27 -16.83 10.77
C TRP A 272 0.47 -15.62 11.67
N TYR A 273 1.04 -15.85 12.82
CA TYR A 273 1.30 -14.85 13.86
C TYR A 273 2.76 -14.86 14.28
N TRP A 274 3.40 -13.72 14.23
CA TRP A 274 4.73 -13.48 14.78
C TRP A 274 4.62 -12.59 16.00
N LYS A 275 5.30 -12.97 17.09
CA LYS A 275 5.64 -12.09 18.19
C LYS A 275 7.11 -11.76 18.07
N LEU A 276 7.43 -10.50 17.81
CA LEU A 276 8.79 -10.07 17.53
C LEU A 276 9.60 -9.90 18.83
N PRO A 277 10.84 -10.37 18.89
CA PRO A 277 11.75 -10.00 19.95
C PRO A 277 11.98 -8.48 20.00
N ALA A 278 12.24 -7.93 21.17
CA ALA A 278 12.51 -6.51 21.33
C ALA A 278 13.66 -6.04 20.42
N GLY A 279 13.45 -4.95 19.69
CA GLY A 279 14.43 -4.40 18.76
C GLY A 279 14.52 -5.09 17.39
N THR A 280 13.68 -6.10 17.14
CA THR A 280 13.62 -6.76 15.83
C THR A 280 12.73 -5.96 14.88
N GLY A 281 13.26 -5.60 13.72
CA GLY A 281 12.48 -4.96 12.65
C GLY A 281 11.53 -5.95 11.95
N ILE A 282 10.53 -5.43 11.25
CA ILE A 282 9.51 -6.24 10.57
C ILE A 282 10.13 -7.23 9.58
N SER A 283 11.08 -6.78 8.75
CA SER A 283 11.74 -7.63 7.75
C SER A 283 12.47 -8.81 8.37
N ASP A 284 13.21 -8.59 9.46
CA ASP A 284 13.92 -9.65 10.18
C ASP A 284 12.94 -10.55 10.95
N GLY A 285 11.88 -9.97 11.48
CA GLY A 285 10.82 -10.69 12.16
C GLY A 285 10.15 -11.73 11.28
N LEU A 286 9.88 -11.39 10.03
CA LEU A 286 9.28 -12.29 9.02
C LEU A 286 10.15 -13.51 8.68
N LEU A 287 11.46 -13.48 9.00
CA LEU A 287 12.36 -14.63 8.85
C LEU A 287 12.29 -15.60 10.04
N THR A 288 11.72 -15.18 11.16
CA THR A 288 11.58 -16.01 12.35
C THR A 288 10.41 -17.00 12.22
N LYS A 289 10.39 -18.05 13.05
CA LYS A 289 9.32 -19.04 13.07
C LYS A 289 8.03 -18.43 13.64
N PRO A 290 6.92 -18.36 12.85
CA PRO A 290 5.62 -17.94 13.35
C PRO A 290 4.93 -19.04 14.13
N ARG A 291 3.74 -18.70 14.64
CA ARG A 291 2.73 -19.66 15.12
C ARG A 291 1.46 -19.51 14.31
N HIS A 292 0.58 -20.48 14.34
CA HIS A 292 -0.78 -20.27 13.87
C HIS A 292 -1.57 -19.45 14.88
N ALA A 293 -2.27 -18.40 14.44
CA ALA A 293 -3.28 -17.75 15.24
C ALA A 293 -4.61 -18.51 15.15
N PRO A 294 -5.49 -18.42 16.16
CA PRO A 294 -6.82 -19.01 16.10
C PRO A 294 -7.59 -18.54 14.86
N TYR A 295 -8.27 -19.48 14.20
CA TYR A 295 -9.12 -19.22 13.07
C TYR A 295 -10.31 -20.19 13.13
N ALA A 296 -11.52 -19.64 13.19
CA ALA A 296 -12.74 -20.44 13.15
C ALA A 296 -13.14 -20.65 11.68
N ASN A 297 -13.17 -21.91 11.22
CA ASN A 297 -13.44 -22.30 9.84
C ASN A 297 -14.91 -22.05 9.39
N ASN A 298 -15.53 -20.97 9.86
CA ASN A 298 -16.89 -20.56 9.51
C ASN A 298 -16.94 -19.37 8.54
N GLU A 299 -15.78 -18.87 8.12
CA GLU A 299 -15.67 -17.83 7.11
C GLU A 299 -15.65 -18.48 5.73
N PRO A 300 -16.64 -18.24 4.85
CA PRO A 300 -16.71 -18.85 3.52
C PRO A 300 -15.48 -18.55 2.68
N GLN A 301 -15.00 -17.29 2.74
CA GLN A 301 -13.79 -16.84 2.11
C GLN A 301 -13.14 -15.79 2.99
N GLY A 302 -12.11 -16.18 3.72
CA GLY A 302 -11.40 -15.27 4.62
C GLY A 302 -10.45 -14.34 3.85
N GLU A 303 -10.68 -13.02 3.97
CA GLU A 303 -9.88 -12.01 3.27
C GLU A 303 -9.24 -11.03 4.27
N GLY A 304 -9.98 -10.12 4.86
CA GLY A 304 -9.42 -9.09 5.74
C GLY A 304 -8.97 -9.60 7.10
N ILE A 305 -7.89 -9.02 7.63
CA ILE A 305 -7.41 -9.21 9.00
C ILE A 305 -6.75 -7.93 9.51
N GLY A 306 -7.03 -7.53 10.75
CA GLY A 306 -6.43 -6.35 11.38
C GLY A 306 -6.40 -6.43 12.89
N PHE A 307 -5.33 -5.94 13.53
CA PHE A 307 -5.27 -5.80 14.98
C PHE A 307 -6.27 -4.74 15.48
N ALA A 308 -6.85 -4.97 16.65
CA ALA A 308 -7.57 -3.95 17.37
C ALA A 308 -6.66 -2.75 17.67
N GLY A 309 -7.22 -1.52 17.60
CA GLY A 309 -6.47 -0.28 17.79
C GLY A 309 -5.77 -0.14 19.13
N ASP A 310 -6.29 -0.79 20.16
CA ASP A 310 -5.77 -0.86 21.53
C ASP A 310 -4.93 -2.13 21.80
N GLY A 311 -4.74 -3.00 20.80
CA GLY A 311 -4.03 -4.27 20.95
C GLY A 311 -4.80 -5.35 21.70
N SER A 312 -6.10 -5.18 21.96
CA SER A 312 -6.94 -6.12 22.73
C SER A 312 -7.27 -7.42 21.98
N GLY A 313 -6.90 -7.53 20.69
CA GLY A 313 -7.14 -8.70 19.87
C GLY A 313 -6.94 -8.39 18.40
N TYR A 314 -7.59 -9.19 17.55
CA TYR A 314 -7.64 -8.94 16.10
C TYR A 314 -9.02 -9.27 15.53
N TYR A 315 -9.32 -8.63 14.41
CA TYR A 315 -10.55 -8.82 13.63
C TYR A 315 -10.25 -9.60 12.37
N THR A 316 -11.23 -10.40 11.91
CA THR A 316 -11.27 -10.95 10.56
C THR A 316 -12.59 -10.63 9.89
N THR A 317 -12.57 -10.56 8.56
CA THR A 317 -13.75 -10.39 7.71
C THR A 317 -13.78 -11.45 6.63
N THR A 318 -14.96 -11.64 6.02
CA THR A 318 -15.19 -12.64 5.00
C THR A 318 -15.88 -12.05 3.78
N GLU A 319 -15.46 -12.48 2.59
CA GLU A 319 -16.21 -12.30 1.35
C GLU A 319 -17.32 -13.35 1.26
N VAL A 320 -18.52 -12.93 0.81
CA VAL A 320 -19.70 -13.78 0.74
C VAL A 320 -20.43 -13.75 -0.60
N ARG A 321 -19.88 -13.04 -1.61
CA ARG A 321 -20.49 -12.89 -2.93
C ARG A 321 -20.94 -14.22 -3.54
N ASP A 322 -20.10 -15.23 -3.47
CA ASP A 322 -20.35 -16.54 -4.04
C ASP A 322 -21.13 -17.49 -3.11
N TYR A 323 -21.62 -16.97 -1.96
CA TYR A 323 -22.31 -17.72 -0.92
C TYR A 323 -23.69 -17.11 -0.62
N PRO A 324 -24.69 -17.22 -1.53
CA PRO A 324 -26.00 -16.60 -1.37
C PRO A 324 -26.69 -17.01 -0.06
N GLY A 325 -27.20 -16.01 0.66
CA GLY A 325 -27.90 -16.20 1.94
C GLY A 325 -26.98 -16.25 3.17
N ILE A 326 -25.65 -16.19 2.99
CA ILE A 326 -24.72 -16.02 4.11
C ILE A 326 -24.42 -14.54 4.26
N PRO A 327 -24.66 -13.94 5.44
CA PRO A 327 -24.31 -12.54 5.69
C PRO A 327 -22.79 -12.38 5.83
N ALA A 328 -22.27 -11.24 5.41
CA ALA A 328 -20.89 -10.85 5.73
C ALA A 328 -20.77 -10.64 7.25
N THR A 329 -19.64 -11.07 7.81
CA THR A 329 -19.39 -11.02 9.25
C THR A 329 -18.11 -10.30 9.60
N ILE A 330 -18.06 -9.82 10.85
CA ILE A 330 -16.84 -9.45 11.53
C ILE A 330 -16.64 -10.39 12.72
N SER A 331 -15.46 -10.97 12.83
CA SER A 331 -15.08 -11.89 13.91
C SER A 331 -13.98 -11.25 14.75
N PHE A 332 -14.17 -11.20 16.07
CA PHE A 332 -13.17 -10.65 17.00
C PHE A 332 -12.53 -11.75 17.86
N TYR A 333 -11.22 -11.88 17.75
CA TYR A 333 -10.39 -12.79 18.53
C TYR A 333 -9.72 -12.03 19.67
N LYS A 334 -10.32 -12.05 20.84
CA LYS A 334 -9.84 -11.32 22.01
C LYS A 334 -8.50 -11.88 22.52
N ARG A 335 -7.58 -11.00 22.86
CA ARG A 335 -6.33 -11.33 23.58
C ARG A 335 -6.65 -11.84 24.98
N LYS A 336 -5.87 -12.85 25.44
CA LYS A 336 -5.97 -13.41 26.80
C LYS A 336 -5.15 -12.63 27.79
#